data_d7817a5d1946ba6d4c129772debc10ca
#
_entry.id   d7817a5d1946ba6d4c129772debc10ca
#
_cell.length_a   1.000
_cell.length_b   1.000
_cell.length_c   1.000
_cell.angle_alpha   90.00
_cell.angle_beta   90.00
_cell.angle_gamma   90.00
#
_symmetry.space_group_name_H-M   'P 1'
#
loop_
_entity.id
_entity.type
_entity.pdbx_description
1 polymer ?
#
loop_
_entity_poly.entity_id
_entity_poly.type
_entity_poly.pdbx_seq_one_letter_code
_entity_poly.pdbx_strand_id
1 'polypeptide(L)'
;RLVLGHRMKNLYLDTRVLDERASEKFELSEELLMENAAAAIANFIRKKFKKDERVLGICGGGNNGADVLCALRMLEGEFECEFILASKNLKPLAAKQLERAKFAGVRESKDIENSLNNAKCLIDGLFGSGLNRNLDDKHIELISKINASPAYIIACDLPSGLSSEGKVLGACVKADATITMGARKLGLYSDAAKDYVGKIKLATLGISAQNYEYESDYHLLEKCDLMLPNRKNQCVNKGDFGH
;
A
#
# COMPACT_ATOMS: atom_id res chain seq x y z
N ARG A 1 -34.27 18.55 -9.59
CA ARG A 1 -33.09 17.79 -10.13
C ARG A 1 -32.21 17.47 -8.94
N LEU A 2 -32.30 16.23 -8.47
CA LEU A 2 -31.36 15.68 -7.50
C LEU A 2 -29.96 15.78 -8.12
N VAL A 3 -29.10 16.62 -7.55
CA VAL A 3 -27.66 16.57 -7.78
C VAL A 3 -27.26 15.16 -7.33
N LEU A 4 -26.77 14.34 -8.25
CA LEU A 4 -26.17 13.04 -7.95
C LEU A 4 -25.12 13.31 -6.87
N GLY A 5 -25.46 12.95 -5.63
CA GLY A 5 -24.64 13.22 -4.47
C GLY A 5 -23.26 12.64 -4.66
N HIS A 6 -22.24 13.47 -4.63
CA HIS A 6 -20.86 13.02 -4.55
C HIS A 6 -20.76 12.18 -3.27
N ARG A 7 -20.57 10.87 -3.41
CA ARG A 7 -20.46 9.97 -2.26
C ARG A 7 -19.04 10.12 -1.69
N MET A 8 -18.92 10.55 -0.44
CA MET A 8 -17.63 10.59 0.26
C MET A 8 -16.91 9.25 0.14
N LYS A 9 -15.60 9.28 0.07
CA LYS A 9 -14.77 8.07 -0.04
C LYS A 9 -14.71 7.38 1.32
N ASN A 10 -15.05 6.10 1.35
CA ASN A 10 -15.00 5.28 2.56
C ASN A 10 -13.56 5.05 3.03
N LEU A 11 -13.37 4.99 4.35
CA LEU A 11 -12.14 4.59 5.01
C LEU A 11 -12.44 3.37 5.89
N TYR A 12 -11.52 2.41 5.97
CA TYR A 12 -11.69 1.18 6.72
C TYR A 12 -10.56 0.96 7.70
N LEU A 13 -10.88 0.54 8.93
CA LEU A 13 -9.90 0.06 9.91
C LEU A 13 -9.34 -1.30 9.51
N ASP A 14 -10.22 -2.19 9.06
CA ASP A 14 -9.88 -3.55 8.64
C ASP A 14 -10.47 -3.83 7.25
N THR A 15 -9.62 -4.16 6.29
CA THR A 15 -10.04 -4.49 4.93
C THR A 15 -10.13 -5.99 4.69
N ARG A 16 -9.74 -6.85 5.65
CA ARG A 16 -9.82 -8.31 5.52
C ARG A 16 -11.23 -8.80 5.29
N VAL A 17 -12.20 -8.16 5.93
CA VAL A 17 -13.63 -8.46 5.74
C VAL A 17 -14.07 -8.21 4.29
N LEU A 18 -13.45 -7.23 3.60
CA LEU A 18 -13.72 -6.95 2.19
C LEU A 18 -13.12 -8.05 1.29
N ASP A 19 -11.92 -8.54 1.61
CA ASP A 19 -11.27 -9.65 0.91
C ASP A 19 -12.07 -10.96 1.08
N GLU A 20 -12.50 -11.26 2.31
CA GLU A 20 -13.37 -12.39 2.63
C GLU A 20 -14.67 -12.32 1.82
N ARG A 21 -15.33 -11.18 1.82
CA ARG A 21 -16.55 -10.96 1.01
C ARG A 21 -16.29 -11.10 -0.49
N ALA A 22 -15.15 -10.62 -0.98
CA ALA A 22 -14.79 -10.77 -2.39
C ALA A 22 -14.59 -12.25 -2.75
N SER A 23 -14.01 -13.04 -1.86
CA SER A 23 -13.86 -14.47 -2.01
C SER A 23 -15.19 -15.22 -1.95
N GLU A 24 -16.03 -14.94 -0.97
CA GLU A 24 -17.30 -15.65 -0.75
C GLU A 24 -18.34 -15.32 -1.82
N LYS A 25 -18.48 -14.02 -2.16
CA LYS A 25 -19.56 -13.55 -3.04
C LYS A 25 -19.21 -13.60 -4.53
N PHE A 26 -17.94 -13.38 -4.86
CA PHE A 26 -17.47 -13.24 -6.24
C PHE A 26 -16.45 -14.32 -6.64
N GLU A 27 -16.21 -15.30 -5.77
CA GLU A 27 -15.25 -16.40 -5.99
C GLU A 27 -13.83 -15.92 -6.32
N LEU A 28 -13.46 -14.72 -5.85
CA LEU A 28 -12.14 -14.15 -6.04
C LEU A 28 -11.20 -14.68 -4.96
N SER A 29 -10.43 -15.71 -5.28
CA SER A 29 -9.46 -16.30 -4.35
C SER A 29 -8.41 -15.25 -3.92
N GLU A 30 -7.80 -15.48 -2.74
CA GLU A 30 -6.70 -14.65 -2.23
C GLU A 30 -5.57 -14.50 -3.28
N GLU A 31 -5.29 -15.55 -4.04
CA GLU A 31 -4.29 -15.52 -5.10
C GLU A 31 -4.70 -14.59 -6.27
N LEU A 32 -5.97 -14.56 -6.65
CA LEU A 32 -6.47 -13.64 -7.68
C LEU A 32 -6.42 -12.19 -7.21
N LEU A 33 -6.78 -11.92 -5.96
CA LEU A 33 -6.66 -10.58 -5.37
C LEU A 33 -5.19 -10.13 -5.34
N MET A 34 -4.28 -11.02 -4.94
CA MET A 34 -2.83 -10.79 -4.93
C MET A 34 -2.25 -10.48 -6.32
N GLU A 35 -2.64 -11.23 -7.36
CA GLU A 35 -2.20 -10.96 -8.73
C GLU A 35 -2.62 -9.55 -9.19
N ASN A 36 -3.84 -9.10 -8.83
CA ASN A 36 -4.28 -7.74 -9.16
C ASN A 36 -3.55 -6.67 -8.34
N ALA A 37 -3.28 -6.92 -7.05
CA ALA A 37 -2.48 -6.04 -6.20
C ALA A 37 -1.07 -5.85 -6.78
N ALA A 38 -0.41 -6.95 -7.11
CA ALA A 38 0.91 -6.96 -7.71
C ALA A 38 0.94 -6.26 -9.08
N ALA A 39 -0.07 -6.48 -9.92
CA ALA A 39 -0.19 -5.80 -11.20
C ALA A 39 -0.31 -4.28 -11.04
N ALA A 40 -1.00 -3.79 -10.00
CA ALA A 40 -1.08 -2.36 -9.73
C ALA A 40 0.29 -1.76 -9.35
N ILE A 41 1.08 -2.47 -8.52
CA ILE A 41 2.45 -2.07 -8.18
C ILE A 41 3.33 -2.06 -9.45
N ALA A 42 3.33 -3.15 -10.22
CA ALA A 42 4.12 -3.27 -11.44
C ALA A 42 3.76 -2.17 -12.46
N ASN A 43 2.48 -1.89 -12.65
CA ASN A 43 2.03 -0.82 -13.54
C ASN A 43 2.41 0.59 -13.06
N PHE A 44 2.46 0.81 -11.74
CA PHE A 44 2.97 2.06 -11.19
C PHE A 44 4.45 2.24 -11.50
N ILE A 45 5.25 1.18 -11.33
CA ILE A 45 6.69 1.18 -11.60
C ILE A 45 6.97 1.42 -13.09
N ARG A 46 6.29 0.70 -14.00
CA ARG A 46 6.42 0.90 -15.46
C ARG A 46 6.13 2.32 -15.91
N LYS A 47 5.19 3.00 -15.25
CA LYS A 47 4.83 4.40 -15.58
C LYS A 47 5.83 5.42 -15.03
N LYS A 48 6.57 5.08 -13.99
CA LYS A 48 7.43 6.02 -13.27
C LYS A 48 8.91 5.86 -13.58
N PHE A 49 9.36 4.65 -13.86
CA PHE A 49 10.76 4.29 -14.02
C PHE A 49 11.05 3.85 -15.47
N LYS A 50 12.33 3.95 -15.85
CA LYS A 50 12.81 3.46 -17.16
C LYS A 50 13.11 1.97 -17.06
N LYS A 51 13.04 1.30 -18.22
CA LYS A 51 13.50 -0.10 -18.35
C LYS A 51 14.96 -0.23 -17.90
N ASP A 52 15.32 -1.42 -17.48
CA ASP A 52 16.66 -1.79 -16.99
C ASP A 52 17.10 -1.09 -15.69
N GLU A 53 16.24 -0.25 -15.06
CA GLU A 53 16.51 0.28 -13.72
C GLU A 53 16.33 -0.83 -12.67
N ARG A 54 17.09 -0.71 -11.57
CA ARG A 54 17.05 -1.71 -10.48
C ARG A 54 15.85 -1.52 -9.58
N VAL A 55 15.07 -2.58 -9.41
CA VAL A 55 13.91 -2.68 -8.51
C VAL A 55 14.21 -3.70 -7.42
N LEU A 56 14.22 -3.23 -6.17
CA LEU A 56 14.48 -4.04 -4.99
C LEU A 56 13.19 -4.23 -4.18
N GLY A 57 12.80 -5.47 -3.91
CA GLY A 57 11.71 -5.79 -2.99
C GLY A 57 12.21 -6.19 -1.63
N ILE A 58 11.65 -5.60 -0.56
CA ILE A 58 11.83 -6.06 0.82
C ILE A 58 10.62 -6.91 1.19
N CYS A 59 10.82 -8.22 1.29
CA CYS A 59 9.73 -9.17 1.40
C CYS A 59 9.64 -9.76 2.80
N GLY A 60 8.55 -9.50 3.50
CA GLY A 60 8.17 -10.20 4.73
C GLY A 60 7.66 -11.61 4.45
N GLY A 61 7.40 -12.38 5.51
CA GLY A 61 6.91 -13.76 5.40
C GLY A 61 5.40 -13.90 5.13
N GLY A 62 4.64 -12.81 5.11
CA GLY A 62 3.19 -12.78 4.92
C GLY A 62 2.75 -12.39 3.52
N ASN A 63 1.45 -12.09 3.38
CA ASN A 63 0.83 -11.72 2.11
C ASN A 63 1.44 -10.46 1.50
N ASN A 64 1.81 -9.46 2.32
CA ASN A 64 2.42 -8.23 1.83
C ASN A 64 3.76 -8.49 1.10
N GLY A 65 4.60 -9.38 1.66
CA GLY A 65 5.82 -9.84 0.99
C GLY A 65 5.53 -10.67 -0.26
N ALA A 66 4.44 -11.44 -0.25
CA ALA A 66 3.99 -12.19 -1.43
C ALA A 66 3.52 -11.29 -2.57
N ASP A 67 2.79 -10.19 -2.27
CA ASP A 67 2.41 -9.17 -3.25
C ASP A 67 3.64 -8.56 -3.94
N VAL A 68 4.69 -8.27 -3.15
CA VAL A 68 5.95 -7.74 -3.68
C VAL A 68 6.67 -8.75 -4.56
N LEU A 69 6.80 -10.02 -4.12
CA LEU A 69 7.40 -11.09 -4.94
C LEU A 69 6.65 -11.29 -6.25
N CYS A 70 5.32 -11.23 -6.19
CA CYS A 70 4.46 -11.30 -7.38
C CYS A 70 4.69 -10.10 -8.32
N ALA A 71 4.82 -8.88 -7.78
CA ALA A 71 5.10 -7.68 -8.58
C ALA A 71 6.48 -7.74 -9.23
N LEU A 72 7.51 -8.19 -8.51
CA LEU A 72 8.86 -8.38 -9.05
C LEU A 72 8.86 -9.40 -10.19
N ARG A 73 8.14 -10.53 -10.03
CA ARG A 73 7.96 -11.53 -11.09
C ARG A 73 7.36 -10.92 -12.36
N MET A 74 6.42 -9.99 -12.23
CA MET A 74 5.78 -9.31 -13.37
C MET A 74 6.68 -8.26 -14.02
N LEU A 75 7.70 -7.79 -13.31
CA LEU A 75 8.65 -6.77 -13.78
C LEU A 75 9.93 -7.37 -14.35
N GLU A 76 10.24 -8.62 -14.00
CA GLU A 76 11.45 -9.31 -14.45
C GLU A 76 11.51 -9.38 -15.97
N GLY A 77 12.71 -9.12 -16.52
CA GLY A 77 12.94 -8.99 -17.96
C GLY A 77 12.68 -7.59 -18.53
N GLU A 78 11.97 -6.71 -17.80
CA GLU A 78 11.84 -5.29 -18.12
C GLU A 78 12.71 -4.42 -17.18
N PHE A 79 13.01 -4.93 -15.97
CA PHE A 79 13.78 -4.29 -14.90
C PHE A 79 14.78 -5.28 -14.33
N GLU A 80 15.86 -4.78 -13.70
CA GLU A 80 16.74 -5.62 -12.89
C GLU A 80 16.12 -5.87 -11.52
N CYS A 81 15.43 -7.01 -11.35
CA CYS A 81 14.67 -7.30 -10.15
C CYS A 81 15.47 -8.11 -9.14
N GLU A 82 15.50 -7.61 -7.89
CA GLU A 82 16.07 -8.30 -6.75
C GLU A 82 15.10 -8.27 -5.57
N PHE A 83 15.22 -9.26 -4.66
CA PHE A 83 14.51 -9.23 -3.39
C PHE A 83 15.43 -9.52 -2.20
N ILE A 84 15.05 -8.96 -1.04
CA ILE A 84 15.58 -9.31 0.28
C ILE A 84 14.46 -10.01 1.03
N LEU A 85 14.73 -11.24 1.51
CA LEU A 85 13.79 -12.00 2.31
C LEU A 85 14.06 -11.72 3.80
N ALA A 86 13.19 -10.93 4.42
CA ALA A 86 13.34 -10.52 5.83
C ALA A 86 12.88 -11.60 6.83
N SER A 87 12.20 -12.65 6.36
CA SER A 87 11.73 -13.76 7.19
C SER A 87 11.97 -15.10 6.50
N LYS A 88 12.46 -16.08 7.25
CA LYS A 88 12.55 -17.49 6.78
C LYS A 88 11.23 -18.23 6.92
N ASN A 89 10.32 -17.74 7.78
CA ASN A 89 9.01 -18.34 8.00
C ASN A 89 8.01 -17.71 7.04
N LEU A 90 7.72 -18.41 5.95
CA LEU A 90 6.81 -17.96 4.91
C LEU A 90 5.43 -18.59 5.08
N LYS A 91 4.36 -17.78 4.93
CA LYS A 91 3.02 -18.32 4.71
C LYS A 91 2.97 -19.08 3.38
N PRO A 92 2.03 -20.03 3.21
CA PRO A 92 1.97 -20.87 2.01
C PRO A 92 1.97 -20.10 0.70
N LEU A 93 1.20 -19.01 0.63
CA LEU A 93 1.11 -18.19 -0.57
C LEU A 93 2.41 -17.39 -0.82
N ALA A 94 3.08 -16.90 0.24
CA ALA A 94 4.38 -16.25 0.12
C ALA A 94 5.47 -17.22 -0.38
N ALA A 95 5.48 -18.45 0.12
CA ALA A 95 6.39 -19.49 -0.37
C ALA A 95 6.15 -19.78 -1.86
N LYS A 96 4.88 -19.89 -2.27
CA LYS A 96 4.49 -20.13 -3.67
C LYS A 96 4.95 -18.97 -4.57
N GLN A 97 4.76 -17.73 -4.15
CA GLN A 97 5.20 -16.56 -4.93
C GLN A 97 6.73 -16.43 -4.98
N LEU A 98 7.43 -16.81 -3.91
CA LEU A 98 8.90 -16.87 -3.90
C LEU A 98 9.43 -17.82 -4.99
N GLU A 99 8.90 -19.04 -5.05
CA GLU A 99 9.29 -19.99 -6.08
C GLU A 99 8.99 -19.47 -7.49
N ARG A 100 7.82 -18.87 -7.70
CA ARG A 100 7.44 -18.27 -8.99
C ARG A 100 8.36 -17.11 -9.38
N ALA A 101 8.73 -16.24 -8.43
CA ALA A 101 9.65 -15.15 -8.67
C ALA A 101 11.02 -15.67 -9.08
N LYS A 102 11.55 -16.69 -8.39
CA LYS A 102 12.82 -17.35 -8.72
C LYS A 102 12.77 -18.01 -10.11
N PHE A 103 11.68 -18.72 -10.44
CA PHE A 103 11.53 -19.31 -11.78
C PHE A 103 11.47 -18.25 -12.89
N ALA A 104 10.95 -17.07 -12.62
CA ALA A 104 10.96 -15.95 -13.56
C ALA A 104 12.34 -15.28 -13.71
N GLY A 105 13.30 -15.56 -12.82
CA GLY A 105 14.65 -15.00 -12.87
C GLY A 105 14.94 -13.94 -11.81
N VAL A 106 13.97 -13.58 -10.95
CA VAL A 106 14.19 -12.60 -9.86
C VAL A 106 15.23 -13.13 -8.88
N ARG A 107 16.25 -12.35 -8.60
CA ARG A 107 17.41 -12.77 -7.79
C ARG A 107 17.24 -12.41 -6.32
N GLU A 108 17.69 -13.29 -5.45
CA GLU A 108 17.83 -12.97 -4.02
C GLU A 108 19.11 -12.16 -3.81
N SER A 109 18.99 -11.00 -3.16
CA SER A 109 20.14 -10.18 -2.80
C SER A 109 21.03 -10.92 -1.79
N LYS A 110 22.33 -10.93 -2.05
CA LYS A 110 23.35 -11.47 -1.13
C LYS A 110 24.01 -10.37 -0.30
N ASP A 111 23.88 -9.12 -0.72
CA ASP A 111 24.46 -7.95 -0.07
C ASP A 111 23.39 -6.87 0.06
N ILE A 112 22.78 -6.80 1.24
CA ILE A 112 21.66 -5.91 1.54
C ILE A 112 22.08 -4.45 1.36
N GLU A 113 23.26 -4.06 1.82
CA GLU A 113 23.70 -2.67 1.78
C GLU A 113 23.97 -2.22 0.33
N ASN A 114 24.62 -3.06 -0.44
CA ASN A 114 24.86 -2.79 -1.85
C ASN A 114 23.53 -2.70 -2.62
N SER A 115 22.57 -3.60 -2.38
CA SER A 115 21.27 -3.57 -3.06
C SER A 115 20.47 -2.34 -2.69
N LEU A 116 20.43 -1.93 -1.40
CA LEU A 116 19.74 -0.72 -0.95
C LEU A 116 20.35 0.55 -1.57
N ASN A 117 21.68 0.62 -1.70
CA ASN A 117 22.38 1.79 -2.24
C ASN A 117 22.26 1.94 -3.76
N ASN A 118 22.09 0.82 -4.48
CA ASN A 118 22.04 0.81 -5.95
C ASN A 118 20.61 0.67 -6.52
N ALA A 119 19.61 0.41 -5.69
CA ALA A 119 18.23 0.38 -6.15
C ALA A 119 17.78 1.76 -6.61
N LYS A 120 17.03 1.81 -7.73
CA LYS A 120 16.34 3.01 -8.18
C LYS A 120 14.94 3.10 -7.58
N CYS A 121 14.32 1.94 -7.44
CA CYS A 121 13.02 1.75 -6.80
C CYS A 121 13.12 0.68 -5.74
N LEU A 122 12.56 0.94 -4.56
CA LEU A 122 12.43 -0.01 -3.47
C LEU A 122 10.94 -0.25 -3.19
N ILE A 123 10.54 -1.51 -3.08
CA ILE A 123 9.17 -1.88 -2.71
C ILE A 123 9.21 -2.45 -1.29
N ASP A 124 8.59 -1.76 -0.36
CA ASP A 124 8.42 -2.19 1.03
C ASP A 124 7.22 -3.11 1.16
N GLY A 125 7.46 -4.40 1.35
CA GLY A 125 6.48 -5.44 1.64
C GLY A 125 6.82 -6.20 2.92
N LEU A 126 7.55 -5.57 3.85
CA LEU A 126 7.97 -6.21 5.10
C LEU A 126 6.77 -6.52 5.99
N PHE A 127 5.88 -5.54 6.21
CA PHE A 127 4.63 -5.68 6.95
C PHE A 127 3.49 -4.94 6.26
N GLY A 128 2.28 -5.48 6.35
CA GLY A 128 1.04 -4.83 5.91
C GLY A 128 0.09 -4.58 7.09
N SER A 129 -1.21 -4.55 6.82
CA SER A 129 -2.29 -4.27 7.79
C SER A 129 -2.37 -5.23 8.99
N GLY A 130 -1.71 -6.39 8.93
CA GLY A 130 -1.66 -7.37 10.02
C GLY A 130 -0.68 -7.04 11.16
N LEU A 131 0.08 -5.95 11.07
CA LEU A 131 1.02 -5.55 12.13
C LEU A 131 0.27 -4.94 13.32
N ASN A 132 0.33 -5.62 14.48
CA ASN A 132 -0.39 -5.24 15.70
C ASN A 132 0.49 -5.21 16.96
N ARG A 133 1.81 -5.31 16.81
CA ARG A 133 2.80 -5.30 17.90
C ARG A 133 4.00 -4.43 17.53
N ASN A 134 4.70 -3.94 18.55
CA ASN A 134 5.95 -3.22 18.34
C ASN A 134 6.98 -4.10 17.59
N LEU A 135 7.75 -3.43 16.76
CA LEU A 135 8.84 -4.05 16.02
C LEU A 135 9.99 -4.42 16.97
N ASP A 136 10.68 -5.51 16.69
CA ASP A 136 11.94 -5.85 17.33
C ASP A 136 13.12 -5.04 16.72
N ASP A 137 14.26 -5.08 17.41
CA ASP A 137 15.45 -4.29 17.05
C ASP A 137 15.94 -4.59 15.63
N LYS A 138 15.82 -5.84 15.15
CA LYS A 138 16.25 -6.23 13.80
C LYS A 138 15.40 -5.56 12.72
N HIS A 139 14.10 -5.50 12.93
CA HIS A 139 13.20 -4.83 11.99
C HIS A 139 13.35 -3.32 12.06
N ILE A 140 13.61 -2.76 13.25
CA ILE A 140 13.91 -1.32 13.42
C ILE A 140 15.19 -0.97 12.67
N GLU A 141 16.24 -1.78 12.79
CA GLU A 141 17.50 -1.58 12.06
C GLU A 141 17.30 -1.66 10.55
N LEU A 142 16.56 -2.67 10.08
CA LEU A 142 16.25 -2.82 8.64
C LEU A 142 15.47 -1.61 8.10
N ILE A 143 14.46 -1.13 8.81
CA ILE A 143 13.70 0.06 8.45
C ILE A 143 14.61 1.29 8.42
N SER A 144 15.53 1.42 9.35
CA SER A 144 16.51 2.51 9.34
C SER A 144 17.39 2.48 8.07
N LYS A 145 17.85 1.30 7.66
CA LYS A 145 18.63 1.11 6.41
C LYS A 145 17.78 1.42 5.16
N ILE A 146 16.50 0.98 5.14
CA ILE A 146 15.56 1.30 4.07
C ILE A 146 15.38 2.82 3.95
N ASN A 147 15.15 3.50 5.06
CA ASN A 147 14.96 4.95 5.09
C ASN A 147 16.21 5.77 4.71
N ALA A 148 17.41 5.18 4.85
CA ALA A 148 18.67 5.77 4.44
C ALA A 148 19.00 5.53 2.95
N SER A 149 18.26 4.65 2.26
CA SER A 149 18.46 4.36 0.84
C SER A 149 18.14 5.57 -0.03
N PRO A 150 18.91 5.86 -1.09
CA PRO A 150 18.59 6.90 -2.06
C PRO A 150 17.46 6.53 -3.04
N ALA A 151 16.93 5.30 -2.95
CA ALA A 151 15.88 4.80 -3.83
C ALA A 151 14.55 5.54 -3.59
N TYR A 152 13.71 5.58 -4.63
CA TYR A 152 12.30 5.93 -4.46
C TYR A 152 11.56 4.77 -3.79
N ILE A 153 10.97 5.01 -2.63
CA ILE A 153 10.35 3.98 -1.79
C ILE A 153 8.85 3.91 -2.04
N ILE A 154 8.37 2.73 -2.40
CA ILE A 154 6.95 2.40 -2.57
C ILE A 154 6.54 1.46 -1.43
N ALA A 155 5.62 1.89 -0.57
CA ALA A 155 5.02 0.99 0.40
C ALA A 155 3.89 0.17 -0.24
N CYS A 156 3.97 -1.15 -0.07
CA CYS A 156 2.91 -2.08 -0.43
C CYS A 156 1.88 -2.09 0.69
N ASP A 157 0.67 -1.69 0.41
CA ASP A 157 -0.49 -1.61 1.29
C ASP A 157 -0.39 -0.54 2.39
N LEU A 158 0.55 -0.66 3.31
CA LEU A 158 0.89 0.27 4.39
C LEU A 158 2.41 0.38 4.49
N PRO A 159 2.98 1.54 4.82
CA PRO A 159 4.39 1.62 5.20
C PRO A 159 4.67 0.70 6.38
N SER A 160 5.70 -0.14 6.28
CA SER A 160 6.05 -1.10 7.33
C SER A 160 6.39 -0.38 8.63
N GLY A 161 5.74 -0.78 9.70
CA GLY A 161 5.80 -0.13 11.00
C GLY A 161 4.62 0.79 11.30
N LEU A 162 3.74 1.06 10.35
CA LEU A 162 2.47 1.75 10.56
C LEU A 162 1.37 0.72 10.81
N SER A 163 0.61 0.88 11.91
CA SER A 163 -0.55 0.03 12.18
C SER A 163 -1.76 0.43 11.34
N SER A 164 -2.78 -0.44 11.26
CA SER A 164 -4.07 -0.13 10.62
C SER A 164 -4.81 1.05 11.28
N GLU A 165 -4.51 1.34 12.55
CA GLU A 165 -5.02 2.51 13.28
C GLU A 165 -4.19 3.79 13.04
N GLY A 166 -3.08 3.70 12.31
CA GLY A 166 -2.21 4.84 12.02
C GLY A 166 -1.22 5.17 13.15
N LYS A 167 -0.84 4.21 13.98
CA LYS A 167 0.19 4.35 15.02
C LYS A 167 1.52 3.82 14.50
N VAL A 168 2.61 4.51 14.80
CA VAL A 168 3.98 4.02 14.54
C VAL A 168 4.39 3.04 15.64
N LEU A 169 4.78 1.83 15.27
CA LEU A 169 5.09 0.72 16.17
C LEU A 169 6.62 0.51 16.31
N GLY A 170 7.32 1.52 16.83
CA GLY A 170 8.76 1.55 17.05
C GLY A 170 9.52 2.29 15.94
N ALA A 171 9.41 1.87 14.69
CA ALA A 171 9.92 2.56 13.52
C ALA A 171 8.94 2.43 12.36
N CYS A 172 9.06 3.30 11.36
CA CYS A 172 8.20 3.24 10.16
C CYS A 172 9.00 3.59 8.91
N VAL A 173 8.72 2.89 7.83
CA VAL A 173 9.26 3.20 6.50
C VAL A 173 8.70 4.53 6.04
N LYS A 174 9.58 5.43 5.55
CA LYS A 174 9.21 6.70 4.93
C LYS A 174 9.04 6.49 3.43
N ALA A 175 7.83 6.19 3.01
CA ALA A 175 7.53 5.94 1.61
C ALA A 175 7.32 7.26 0.84
N ASP A 176 7.79 7.31 -0.41
CA ASP A 176 7.44 8.37 -1.37
C ASP A 176 6.04 8.16 -1.95
N ALA A 177 5.61 6.90 -2.02
CA ALA A 177 4.25 6.54 -2.37
C ALA A 177 3.79 5.29 -1.62
N THR A 178 2.51 5.23 -1.28
CA THR A 178 1.86 4.03 -0.75
C THR A 178 0.81 3.57 -1.74
N ILE A 179 0.90 2.31 -2.17
CA ILE A 179 -0.11 1.67 -3.00
C ILE A 179 -0.95 0.79 -2.09
N THR A 180 -2.08 1.32 -1.63
CA THR A 180 -3.00 0.60 -0.74
C THR A 180 -3.96 -0.27 -1.53
N MET A 181 -4.24 -1.47 -1.03
CA MET A 181 -4.93 -2.53 -1.75
C MET A 181 -6.43 -2.54 -1.44
N GLY A 182 -7.25 -2.62 -2.50
CA GLY A 182 -8.70 -2.80 -2.46
C GLY A 182 -9.48 -1.60 -1.97
N ALA A 183 -9.25 -1.16 -0.75
CA ALA A 183 -9.92 -0.02 -0.13
C ALA A 183 -8.95 0.87 0.65
N ARG A 184 -9.38 2.11 0.92
CA ARG A 184 -8.59 3.08 1.70
C ARG A 184 -8.62 2.71 3.18
N LYS A 185 -7.43 2.60 3.77
CA LYS A 185 -7.26 2.28 5.19
C LYS A 185 -7.20 3.56 6.01
N LEU A 186 -7.96 3.60 7.10
CA LEU A 186 -8.05 4.76 8.00
C LEU A 186 -6.68 5.19 8.50
N GLY A 187 -5.83 4.23 8.86
CA GLY A 187 -4.48 4.49 9.38
C GLY A 187 -3.59 5.32 8.47
N LEU A 188 -3.79 5.26 7.14
CA LEU A 188 -3.03 6.06 6.17
C LEU A 188 -3.31 7.56 6.26
N TYR A 189 -4.43 7.94 6.86
CA TYR A 189 -4.90 9.34 6.95
C TYR A 189 -4.78 9.90 8.37
N SER A 190 -4.17 9.16 9.31
CA SER A 190 -3.88 9.66 10.65
C SER A 190 -2.80 10.74 10.63
N ASP A 191 -2.76 11.58 11.68
CA ASP A 191 -1.74 12.61 11.79
C ASP A 191 -0.32 12.03 11.86
N ALA A 192 -0.15 10.92 12.58
CA ALA A 192 1.15 10.25 12.68
C ALA A 192 1.62 9.60 11.38
N ALA A 193 0.71 9.30 10.45
CA ALA A 193 1.05 8.67 9.18
C ALA A 193 1.58 9.66 8.12
N LYS A 194 1.31 10.95 8.26
CA LYS A 194 1.58 11.98 7.23
C LYS A 194 3.03 12.00 6.75
N ASP A 195 3.99 11.76 7.66
CA ASP A 195 5.42 11.79 7.34
C ASP A 195 5.93 10.48 6.70
N TYR A 196 5.07 9.46 6.62
CA TYR A 196 5.48 8.11 6.21
C TYR A 196 4.81 7.59 4.93
N VAL A 197 3.61 8.06 4.62
CA VAL A 197 2.77 7.47 3.56
C VAL A 197 3.06 8.00 2.15
N GLY A 198 3.68 9.17 2.05
CA GLY A 198 3.90 9.82 0.77
C GLY A 198 2.61 9.99 -0.04
N LYS A 199 2.66 9.72 -1.34
CA LYS A 199 1.50 9.81 -2.22
C LYS A 199 0.66 8.55 -2.21
N ILE A 200 -0.51 8.59 -1.60
CA ILE A 200 -1.42 7.45 -1.51
C ILE A 200 -2.09 7.18 -2.87
N LYS A 201 -2.02 5.92 -3.31
CA LYS A 201 -2.68 5.36 -4.49
C LYS A 201 -3.53 4.16 -4.09
N LEU A 202 -4.75 4.11 -4.59
CA LEU A 202 -5.62 2.94 -4.40
C LEU A 202 -5.44 1.98 -5.58
N ALA A 203 -5.11 0.73 -5.29
CA ALA A 203 -5.10 -0.37 -6.23
C ALA A 203 -6.45 -1.10 -6.18
N THR A 204 -7.08 -1.30 -7.32
CA THR A 204 -8.25 -2.17 -7.44
C THR A 204 -7.80 -3.63 -7.52
N LEU A 205 -8.57 -4.53 -6.92
CA LEU A 205 -8.24 -5.95 -6.84
C LEU A 205 -8.98 -6.81 -7.89
N GLY A 206 -9.18 -6.26 -9.10
CA GLY A 206 -9.90 -6.97 -10.16
C GLY A 206 -11.42 -6.92 -10.03
N ILE A 207 -11.93 -6.10 -9.12
CA ILE A 207 -13.35 -5.87 -8.88
C ILE A 207 -13.61 -4.38 -8.71
N SER A 208 -14.79 -3.89 -9.09
CA SER A 208 -15.14 -2.49 -8.90
C SER A 208 -15.28 -2.13 -7.42
N ALA A 209 -14.95 -0.90 -7.04
CA ALA A 209 -15.11 -0.42 -5.67
C ALA A 209 -16.57 -0.57 -5.19
N GLN A 210 -17.56 -0.36 -6.05
CA GLN A 210 -18.98 -0.52 -5.71
C GLN A 210 -19.34 -1.96 -5.29
N ASN A 211 -18.67 -2.96 -5.86
CA ASN A 211 -18.89 -4.37 -5.50
C ASN A 211 -18.01 -4.81 -4.33
N TYR A 212 -16.81 -4.26 -4.22
CA TYR A 212 -15.85 -4.61 -3.20
C TYR A 212 -16.17 -3.95 -1.84
N GLU A 213 -16.43 -2.64 -1.86
CA GLU A 213 -16.71 -1.84 -0.67
C GLU A 213 -18.17 -2.02 -0.18
N TYR A 214 -18.38 -1.79 1.11
CA TYR A 214 -19.69 -1.58 1.71
C TYR A 214 -19.67 -0.28 2.52
N GLU A 215 -20.79 0.09 3.12
CA GLU A 215 -20.91 1.29 3.95
C GLU A 215 -19.92 1.26 5.12
N SER A 216 -19.28 2.40 5.38
CA SER A 216 -18.31 2.59 6.45
C SER A 216 -18.71 3.76 7.33
N ASP A 217 -18.39 3.69 8.62
CA ASP A 217 -18.59 4.79 9.56
C ASP A 217 -17.54 5.92 9.40
N TYR A 218 -16.49 5.67 8.61
CA TYR A 218 -15.39 6.61 8.39
C TYR A 218 -15.33 7.05 6.94
N HIS A 219 -15.22 8.36 6.73
CA HIS A 219 -15.16 8.95 5.40
C HIS A 219 -14.01 9.94 5.26
N LEU A 220 -13.40 9.97 4.07
CA LEU A 220 -12.42 10.98 3.71
C LEU A 220 -13.14 12.24 3.27
N LEU A 221 -12.91 13.34 4.01
CA LEU A 221 -13.39 14.66 3.65
C LEU A 221 -12.46 15.28 2.58
N GLU A 222 -13.00 15.59 1.42
CA GLU A 222 -12.29 16.25 0.32
C GLU A 222 -12.88 17.65 0.06
N LYS A 223 -12.17 18.47 -0.71
CA LYS A 223 -12.65 19.84 -1.03
C LYS A 223 -14.01 19.85 -1.72
N CYS A 224 -14.32 18.82 -2.52
CA CYS A 224 -15.61 18.66 -3.19
C CYS A 224 -16.76 18.34 -2.23
N ASP A 225 -16.47 17.88 -1.02
CA ASP A 225 -17.46 17.57 0.02
C ASP A 225 -17.81 18.83 0.83
N LEU A 226 -17.02 19.90 0.73
CA LEU A 226 -17.25 21.16 1.42
C LEU A 226 -18.31 21.97 0.69
N MET A 227 -19.53 21.93 1.20
CA MET A 227 -20.60 22.83 0.75
C MET A 227 -20.51 24.13 1.56
N LEU A 228 -20.00 25.19 0.92
CA LEU A 228 -20.06 26.53 1.50
C LEU A 228 -21.48 27.07 1.43
N PRO A 229 -21.99 27.70 2.50
CA PRO A 229 -23.30 28.31 2.47
C PRO A 229 -23.37 29.37 1.37
N ASN A 230 -24.43 29.29 0.55
CA ASN A 230 -24.65 30.26 -0.52
C ASN A 230 -24.89 31.66 0.06
N ARG A 231 -24.09 32.61 -0.36
CA ARG A 231 -24.29 34.02 -0.06
C ARG A 231 -25.52 34.51 -0.83
N LYS A 232 -26.65 34.69 -0.17
CA LYS A 232 -27.88 35.23 -0.79
C LYS A 232 -27.82 36.74 -0.96
N ASN A 233 -27.11 37.43 -0.05
CA ASN A 233 -26.95 38.90 -0.06
C ASN A 233 -25.47 39.28 -0.01
N GLN A 234 -25.11 40.45 -0.52
CA GLN A 234 -23.75 40.98 -0.43
C GLN A 234 -23.37 41.42 0.99
N CYS A 235 -24.37 41.82 1.79
CA CYS A 235 -24.21 42.16 3.18
C CYS A 235 -24.80 41.06 4.04
N VAL A 236 -23.93 40.28 4.68
CA VAL A 236 -24.31 39.14 5.53
C VAL A 236 -23.56 39.18 6.85
N ASN A 237 -24.21 38.78 7.94
CA ASN A 237 -23.68 38.69 9.27
C ASN A 237 -23.26 37.24 9.61
N LYS A 238 -22.49 37.07 10.69
CA LYS A 238 -22.04 35.78 11.19
C LYS A 238 -23.22 34.80 11.41
N GLY A 239 -24.37 35.31 11.89
CA GLY A 239 -25.59 34.52 12.14
C GLY A 239 -26.27 33.98 10.88
N ASP A 240 -25.99 34.54 9.70
CA ASP A 240 -26.59 34.08 8.42
C ASP A 240 -26.00 32.74 7.94
N PHE A 241 -24.90 32.27 8.56
CA PHE A 241 -24.20 31.03 8.21
C PHE A 241 -24.43 29.87 9.22
N GLY A 242 -25.31 30.12 10.24
CA GLY A 242 -25.54 29.16 11.31
C GLY A 242 -24.49 29.22 12.44
N HIS A 243 -24.79 28.57 13.53
CA HIS A 243 -23.88 28.36 14.66
C HIS A 243 -23.31 26.96 14.63
#